data_5416fc2d7835bae998c9357ec34f4791
#
_entry.id   5416fc2d7835bae998c9357ec34f4791
#
_cell.length_a   1.000
_cell.length_b   1.000
_cell.length_c   1.000
_cell.angle_alpha   90.00
_cell.angle_beta   90.00
_cell.angle_gamma   90.00
#
_symmetry.space_group_name_H-M   'P 1'
#
loop_
_entity.id
_entity.type
_entity.pdbx_description
1 polymer ?
#
loop_
_entity_poly.entity_id
_entity_poly.type
_entity_poly.pdbx_seq_one_letter_code
_entity_poly.pdbx_strand_id
1 'polypeptide(L)'
;MSETLETMLEAMPDSYQKTVGFPTYDLLAAAAIPMEELEAQLQETAAKLDPANLTGEELERYVKSRSGLVRNPPTCASGILQVTGNGTINEGDLFESAGGIQFAATATVDITGSGEVAIRCTTPGAAGNL
;
A
#
# COMPACT_ATOMS: atom_id res chain seq x y z
N MET A 1 -13.32 32.30 2.90
CA MET A 1 -11.96 32.92 2.97
C MET A 1 -11.14 32.01 3.85
N SER A 2 -9.90 31.77 3.55
CA SER A 2 -9.07 30.92 4.40
C SER A 2 -8.56 31.66 5.62
N GLU A 3 -8.33 30.95 6.71
CA GLU A 3 -7.85 31.53 7.99
C GLU A 3 -6.48 32.20 7.81
N THR A 4 -5.60 31.62 6.99
CA THR A 4 -4.30 32.18 6.65
C THR A 4 -4.43 33.51 5.92
N LEU A 5 -5.31 33.61 4.94
CA LEU A 5 -5.58 34.86 4.21
C LEU A 5 -6.18 35.94 5.12
N GLU A 6 -7.10 35.58 6.01
CA GLU A 6 -7.67 36.49 6.99
C GLU A 6 -6.60 37.07 7.91
N THR A 7 -5.73 36.22 8.44
CA THR A 7 -4.61 36.63 9.31
C THR A 7 -3.65 37.57 8.59
N MET A 8 -3.35 37.31 7.30
CA MET A 8 -2.49 38.18 6.49
C MET A 8 -3.15 39.54 6.23
N LEU A 9 -4.45 39.57 5.93
CA LEU A 9 -5.19 40.83 5.72
C LEU A 9 -5.31 41.65 7.01
N GLU A 10 -5.48 41.02 8.16
CA GLU A 10 -5.49 41.70 9.45
C GLU A 10 -4.13 42.31 9.81
N ALA A 11 -3.04 41.63 9.46
CA ALA A 11 -1.68 42.13 9.72
C ALA A 11 -1.31 43.35 8.84
N MET A 12 -2.04 43.60 7.74
CA MET A 12 -1.80 44.75 6.90
C MET A 12 -2.40 46.01 7.50
N PRO A 13 -1.73 47.21 7.34
CA PRO A 13 -2.28 48.50 7.77
C PRO A 13 -3.60 48.83 7.08
N ASP A 14 -4.50 49.52 7.80
CA ASP A 14 -5.82 49.90 7.28
C ASP A 14 -5.80 50.94 6.14
N SER A 15 -4.62 51.52 5.87
CA SER A 15 -4.40 52.40 4.73
C SER A 15 -4.42 51.68 3.37
N TYR A 16 -4.32 50.34 3.35
CA TYR A 16 -4.38 49.53 2.16
C TYR A 16 -5.80 49.05 1.89
N GLN A 17 -6.18 48.99 0.62
CA GLN A 17 -7.44 48.39 0.21
C GLN A 17 -7.35 46.86 0.31
N LYS A 18 -8.18 46.26 1.19
CA LYS A 18 -8.18 44.86 1.52
C LYS A 18 -9.35 44.07 0.89
N THR A 19 -10.05 44.71 -0.08
CA THR A 19 -11.20 44.09 -0.74
C THR A 19 -10.81 43.29 -1.98
N VAL A 20 -11.61 42.26 -2.27
CA VAL A 20 -11.47 41.40 -3.46
C VAL A 20 -11.39 42.28 -4.73
N GLY A 21 -10.45 41.96 -5.61
CA GLY A 21 -10.21 42.68 -6.85
C GLY A 21 -9.20 43.83 -6.75
N PHE A 22 -8.65 44.08 -5.58
CA PHE A 22 -7.53 45.00 -5.40
C PHE A 22 -6.19 44.23 -5.32
N PRO A 23 -5.10 44.84 -5.85
CA PRO A 23 -3.79 44.18 -5.91
C PRO A 23 -3.30 43.63 -4.57
N THR A 24 -3.58 44.31 -3.45
CA THR A 24 -3.21 43.86 -2.11
C THR A 24 -3.88 42.56 -1.75
N TYR A 25 -5.20 42.46 -2.00
CA TYR A 25 -5.96 41.22 -1.77
C TYR A 25 -5.47 40.06 -2.64
N ASP A 26 -5.33 40.35 -3.95
CA ASP A 26 -4.97 39.32 -4.94
C ASP A 26 -3.56 38.73 -4.68
N LEU A 27 -2.60 39.60 -4.30
CA LEU A 27 -1.25 39.15 -3.93
C LEU A 27 -1.23 38.30 -2.65
N LEU A 28 -1.98 38.69 -1.63
CA LEU A 28 -2.06 37.95 -0.39
C LEU A 28 -2.83 36.63 -0.57
N ALA A 29 -3.88 36.63 -1.40
CA ALA A 29 -4.61 35.42 -1.74
C ALA A 29 -3.72 34.41 -2.49
N ALA A 30 -2.90 34.88 -3.42
CA ALA A 30 -1.94 34.02 -4.13
C ALA A 30 -0.86 33.47 -3.20
N ALA A 31 -0.40 34.26 -2.23
CA ALA A 31 0.59 33.83 -1.24
C ALA A 31 0.02 32.87 -0.17
N ALA A 32 -1.26 32.99 0.15
CA ALA A 32 -1.93 32.11 1.13
C ALA A 32 -2.03 30.65 0.65
N ILE A 33 -2.20 30.42 -0.66
CA ILE A 33 -2.34 29.06 -1.22
C ILE A 33 -1.18 28.12 -0.82
N PRO A 34 0.09 28.44 -1.13
CA PRO A 34 1.20 27.55 -0.75
C PRO A 34 1.40 27.47 0.76
N MET A 35 1.01 28.48 1.54
CA MET A 35 1.07 28.42 3.00
C MET A 35 0.06 27.44 3.57
N GLU A 36 -1.15 27.40 3.05
CA GLU A 36 -2.17 26.43 3.43
C GLU A 36 -1.76 24.99 3.08
N GLU A 37 -1.13 24.79 1.93
CA GLU A 37 -0.57 23.49 1.56
C GLU A 37 0.53 23.06 2.54
N LEU A 38 1.41 23.98 2.95
CA LEU A 38 2.44 23.70 3.95
C LEU A 38 1.87 23.39 5.34
N GLU A 39 0.84 24.10 5.77
CA GLU A 39 0.13 23.82 7.02
C GLU A 39 -0.51 22.44 7.02
N ALA A 40 -1.16 22.05 5.91
CA ALA A 40 -1.74 20.72 5.76
C ALA A 40 -0.67 19.62 5.82
N GLN A 41 0.48 19.82 5.14
CA GLN A 41 1.61 18.88 5.19
C GLN A 41 2.23 18.78 6.58
N LEU A 42 2.29 19.90 7.30
CA LEU A 42 2.79 19.94 8.68
C LEU A 42 1.87 19.16 9.62
N GLN A 43 0.55 19.31 9.48
CA GLN A 43 -0.43 18.57 10.28
C GLN A 43 -0.36 17.07 9.98
N GLU A 44 -0.24 16.68 8.70
CA GLU A 44 -0.06 15.28 8.31
C GLU A 44 1.22 14.70 8.91
N THR A 45 2.32 15.45 8.83
CA THR A 45 3.61 15.02 9.40
C THR A 45 3.54 14.90 10.93
N ALA A 46 2.86 15.85 11.59
CA ALA A 46 2.67 15.80 13.05
C ALA A 46 1.80 14.60 13.47
N ALA A 47 0.78 14.25 12.69
CA ALA A 47 -0.03 13.07 12.95
C ALA A 47 0.77 11.76 12.86
N LYS A 48 1.82 11.70 12.03
CA LYS A 48 2.74 10.56 11.90
C LYS A 48 3.68 10.37 13.09
N LEU A 49 3.73 11.31 14.02
CA LEU A 49 4.44 11.12 15.30
C LEU A 49 3.73 10.12 16.22
N ASP A 50 2.43 9.92 16.05
CA ASP A 50 1.68 8.89 16.75
C ASP A 50 1.77 7.57 15.96
N PRO A 51 2.35 6.50 16.53
CA PRO A 51 2.44 5.19 15.87
C PRO A 51 1.09 4.60 15.42
N ALA A 52 0.00 4.97 16.08
CA ALA A 52 -1.35 4.52 15.71
C ALA A 52 -1.80 5.00 14.33
N ASN A 53 -1.23 6.11 13.85
CA ASN A 53 -1.53 6.69 12.54
C ASN A 53 -0.61 6.17 11.43
N LEU A 54 0.41 5.37 11.78
CA LEU A 54 1.36 4.82 10.82
C LEU A 54 0.80 3.56 10.15
N THR A 55 1.00 3.45 8.84
CA THR A 55 0.59 2.28 8.06
C THR A 55 1.67 1.88 7.05
N GLY A 56 1.62 0.63 6.57
CA GLY A 56 2.50 0.14 5.52
C GLY A 56 3.99 0.28 5.88
N GLU A 57 4.77 0.85 4.97
CA GLU A 57 6.21 1.00 5.11
C GLU A 57 6.64 1.93 6.26
N GLU A 58 5.85 2.95 6.57
CA GLU A 58 6.14 3.88 7.65
C GLU A 58 6.09 3.16 9.00
N LEU A 59 5.05 2.34 9.21
CA LEU A 59 4.92 1.50 10.40
C LEU A 59 6.06 0.47 10.48
N GLU A 60 6.43 -0.16 9.36
CA GLU A 60 7.54 -1.12 9.31
C GLU A 60 8.87 -0.48 9.72
N ARG A 61 9.16 0.73 9.21
CA ARG A 61 10.36 1.48 9.61
C ARG A 61 10.35 1.83 11.09
N TYR A 62 9.20 2.25 11.61
CA TYR A 62 9.05 2.57 13.02
C TYR A 62 9.31 1.35 13.90
N VAL A 63 8.65 0.23 13.63
CA VAL A 63 8.80 -1.03 14.37
C VAL A 63 10.24 -1.53 14.30
N LYS A 64 10.85 -1.52 13.11
CA LYS A 64 12.24 -1.91 12.92
C LYS A 64 13.20 -1.04 13.75
N SER A 65 12.97 0.27 13.78
CA SER A 65 13.83 1.20 14.53
C SER A 65 13.73 1.04 16.06
N ARG A 66 12.54 0.64 16.54
CA ARG A 66 12.27 0.52 17.98
C ARG A 66 12.59 -0.86 18.56
N SER A 67 12.29 -1.92 17.82
CA SER A 67 12.39 -3.30 18.32
C SER A 67 13.29 -4.21 17.49
N GLY A 68 13.81 -3.73 16.36
CA GLY A 68 14.58 -4.54 15.42
C GLY A 68 13.77 -5.58 14.65
N LEU A 69 12.46 -5.64 14.87
CA LEU A 69 11.57 -6.58 14.19
C LEU A 69 11.36 -6.17 12.73
N VAL A 70 11.32 -7.18 11.88
CA VAL A 70 11.04 -7.03 10.44
C VAL A 70 9.82 -7.87 10.11
N ARG A 71 8.96 -7.39 9.20
CA ARG A 71 7.81 -8.16 8.73
C ARG A 71 8.26 -9.48 8.12
N ASN A 72 7.58 -10.57 8.47
CA ASN A 72 7.80 -11.85 7.82
C ASN A 72 7.52 -11.74 6.32
N PRO A 73 8.38 -12.31 5.47
CA PRO A 73 8.12 -12.33 4.04
C PRO A 73 6.85 -13.14 3.73
N PRO A 74 6.18 -12.85 2.60
CA PRO A 74 5.03 -13.63 2.18
C PRO A 74 5.46 -15.08 1.86
N THR A 75 4.61 -16.04 2.22
CA THR A 75 4.80 -17.46 1.92
C THR A 75 3.96 -17.88 0.72
N CYS A 76 4.35 -18.99 0.07
CA CYS A 76 3.58 -19.57 -1.01
C CYS A 76 2.44 -20.43 -0.45
N ALA A 77 1.25 -20.29 -1.03
CA ALA A 77 0.12 -21.15 -0.73
C ALA A 77 0.41 -22.61 -1.16
N SER A 78 -0.06 -23.56 -0.39
CA SER A 78 0.02 -24.99 -0.71
C SER A 78 -1.36 -25.63 -0.62
N GLY A 79 -1.58 -26.66 -1.41
CA GLY A 79 -2.86 -27.36 -1.47
C GLY A 79 -2.72 -28.75 -2.09
N ILE A 80 -3.85 -29.39 -2.28
CA ILE A 80 -3.96 -30.68 -2.94
C ILE A 80 -4.77 -30.52 -4.22
N LEU A 81 -4.22 -30.97 -5.32
CA LEU A 81 -4.89 -31.02 -6.63
C LEU A 81 -5.42 -32.44 -6.86
N GLN A 82 -6.70 -32.55 -7.18
CA GLN A 82 -7.29 -33.80 -7.65
C GLN A 82 -7.12 -33.91 -9.17
N VAL A 83 -6.57 -35.01 -9.62
CA VAL A 83 -6.28 -35.26 -11.03
C VAL A 83 -6.94 -36.55 -11.47
N THR A 84 -7.52 -36.57 -12.68
CA THR A 84 -8.11 -37.75 -13.30
C THR A 84 -7.35 -38.10 -14.58
N GLY A 85 -7.02 -39.36 -14.76
CA GLY A 85 -6.26 -39.86 -15.91
C GLY A 85 -5.29 -40.97 -15.54
N ASN A 86 -4.42 -41.35 -16.46
CA ASN A 86 -3.35 -42.30 -16.22
C ASN A 86 -2.03 -41.70 -16.67
N GLY A 87 -1.04 -41.70 -15.76
CA GLY A 87 0.29 -41.16 -16.05
C GLY A 87 1.03 -40.82 -14.75
N THR A 88 2.27 -40.39 -14.93
CA THR A 88 3.13 -39.95 -13.83
C THR A 88 3.21 -38.42 -13.83
N ILE A 89 2.96 -37.81 -12.70
CA ILE A 89 3.21 -36.40 -12.45
C ILE A 89 4.51 -36.31 -11.69
N ASN A 90 5.47 -35.57 -12.21
CA ASN A 90 6.78 -35.42 -11.58
C ASN A 90 6.80 -34.21 -10.65
N GLU A 91 7.65 -34.27 -9.65
CA GLU A 91 7.97 -33.10 -8.83
C GLU A 91 8.45 -31.94 -9.73
N GLY A 92 7.86 -30.76 -9.56
CA GLY A 92 8.15 -29.57 -10.36
C GLY A 92 7.23 -29.38 -11.58
N ASP A 93 6.38 -30.35 -11.94
CA ASP A 93 5.39 -30.15 -12.99
C ASP A 93 4.44 -29.00 -12.63
N LEU A 94 4.17 -28.15 -13.62
CA LEU A 94 3.40 -26.93 -13.44
C LEU A 94 1.93 -27.12 -13.81
N PHE A 95 1.08 -26.63 -12.94
CA PHE A 95 -0.36 -26.50 -13.15
C PHE A 95 -0.74 -25.03 -13.10
N GLU A 96 -1.66 -24.61 -13.95
CA GLU A 96 -2.13 -23.23 -14.02
C GLU A 96 -3.62 -23.15 -13.74
N SER A 97 -4.01 -22.22 -12.87
CA SER A 97 -5.42 -21.91 -12.63
C SER A 97 -6.01 -21.10 -13.78
N ALA A 98 -7.33 -21.02 -13.86
CA ALA A 98 -8.04 -20.20 -14.85
C ALA A 98 -7.65 -18.70 -14.79
N GLY A 99 -7.10 -18.24 -13.67
CA GLY A 99 -6.59 -16.88 -13.47
C GLY A 99 -5.10 -16.70 -13.80
N GLY A 100 -4.42 -17.71 -14.38
CA GLY A 100 -3.01 -17.61 -14.75
C GLY A 100 -2.02 -17.80 -13.58
N ILE A 101 -2.49 -18.25 -12.41
CA ILE A 101 -1.63 -18.52 -11.26
C ILE A 101 -1.05 -19.92 -11.38
N GLN A 102 0.26 -20.04 -11.30
CA GLN A 102 1.00 -21.30 -11.46
C GLN A 102 1.27 -21.97 -10.11
N PHE A 103 1.12 -23.29 -10.13
CA PHE A 103 1.41 -24.18 -9.00
C PHE A 103 2.34 -25.28 -9.48
N ALA A 104 3.34 -25.64 -8.68
CA ALA A 104 4.25 -26.73 -8.95
C ALA A 104 3.91 -27.94 -8.07
N ALA A 105 3.98 -29.15 -8.67
CA ALA A 105 3.90 -30.39 -7.90
C ALA A 105 5.07 -30.47 -6.92
N THR A 106 4.81 -30.86 -5.68
CA THR A 106 5.84 -30.99 -4.62
C THR A 106 6.36 -32.41 -4.45
N ALA A 107 5.77 -33.36 -5.16
CA ALA A 107 6.19 -34.77 -5.13
C ALA A 107 5.82 -35.46 -6.46
N THR A 108 6.56 -36.53 -6.79
CA THR A 108 6.22 -37.39 -7.92
C THR A 108 5.14 -38.41 -7.51
N VAL A 109 4.06 -38.47 -8.30
CA VAL A 109 2.91 -39.36 -8.02
C VAL A 109 2.47 -40.06 -9.31
N ASP A 110 2.26 -41.36 -9.25
CA ASP A 110 1.65 -42.14 -10.33
C ASP A 110 0.13 -42.14 -10.20
N ILE A 111 -0.56 -41.69 -11.24
CA ILE A 111 -2.01 -41.60 -11.26
C ILE A 111 -2.57 -42.72 -12.12
N THR A 112 -3.49 -43.50 -11.53
CA THR A 112 -4.26 -44.53 -12.22
C THR A 112 -5.75 -44.32 -11.98
N GLY A 113 -6.42 -43.76 -12.97
CA GLY A 113 -7.83 -43.36 -12.89
C GLY A 113 -8.06 -42.02 -12.23
N SER A 114 -7.81 -41.90 -10.93
CA SER A 114 -7.83 -40.65 -10.19
C SER A 114 -6.79 -40.67 -9.06
N GLY A 115 -6.26 -39.51 -8.73
CA GLY A 115 -5.27 -39.35 -7.66
C GLY A 115 -5.18 -37.94 -7.15
N GLU A 116 -4.43 -37.78 -6.06
CA GLU A 116 -4.18 -36.47 -5.43
C GLU A 116 -2.71 -36.12 -5.53
N VAL A 117 -2.42 -34.88 -5.85
CA VAL A 117 -1.07 -34.34 -5.96
C VAL A 117 -0.93 -33.13 -5.05
N ALA A 118 0.06 -33.13 -4.19
CA ALA A 118 0.40 -31.96 -3.39
C ALA A 118 1.05 -30.91 -4.30
N ILE A 119 0.52 -29.70 -4.25
CA ILE A 119 0.98 -28.55 -5.06
C ILE A 119 1.31 -27.36 -4.18
N ARG A 120 2.19 -26.51 -4.69
CA ARG A 120 2.59 -25.25 -4.06
C ARG A 120 2.61 -24.14 -5.10
N CYS A 121 2.03 -22.99 -4.75
CA CYS A 121 2.06 -21.80 -5.61
C CYS A 121 3.51 -21.35 -5.86
N THR A 122 3.83 -21.00 -7.08
CA THR A 122 5.16 -20.48 -7.47
C THR A 122 5.35 -19.03 -7.06
N THR A 123 4.24 -18.29 -6.87
CA THR A 123 4.24 -16.88 -6.47
C THR A 123 3.86 -16.74 -5.00
N PRO A 124 4.69 -16.12 -4.16
CA PRO A 124 4.35 -15.88 -2.76
C PRO A 124 3.28 -14.81 -2.61
N GLY A 125 2.49 -14.89 -1.52
CA GLY A 125 1.46 -13.94 -1.17
C GLY A 125 0.04 -14.41 -1.42
N ALA A 126 -0.91 -13.47 -1.33
CA ALA A 126 -2.34 -13.77 -1.38
C ALA A 126 -2.85 -14.26 -2.75
N ALA A 127 -2.09 -14.03 -3.82
CA ALA A 127 -2.49 -14.44 -5.17
C ALA A 127 -2.70 -15.96 -5.32
N GLY A 128 -1.98 -16.77 -4.54
CA GLY A 128 -2.11 -18.23 -4.54
C GLY A 128 -3.27 -18.77 -3.70
N ASN A 129 -3.99 -17.95 -2.98
CA ASN A 129 -5.14 -18.35 -2.16
C ASN A 129 -6.40 -18.38 -3.04
N LEU A 130 -6.61 -19.51 -3.71
CA LEU A 130 -7.77 -19.73 -4.58
C LEU A 130 -8.89 -20.46 -3.83
#